data_e998e2789d47c16f4fbea6f9c8ba5e16
#
_entry.id   e998e2789d47c16f4fbea6f9c8ba5e16
#
_cell.length_a   1.000
_cell.length_b   1.000
_cell.length_c   1.000
_cell.angle_alpha   90.00
_cell.angle_beta   90.00
_cell.angle_gamma   90.00
#
_symmetry.space_group_name_H-M   'P 1'
#
loop_
_entity.id
_entity.type
_entity.pdbx_description
1 polymer ?
#
loop_
_entity_poly.entity_id
_entity_poly.type
_entity_poly.pdbx_seq_one_letter_code
_entity_poly.pdbx_strand_id
1 'polypeptide(L)'
;MAVLPLFACGSPQTNLPKTAIISTTLCADGYLHSLPGIETRLAALSWQSRSGLSQTPQHLRALPQTDNDLERRLNWSSGIQVSSAGGGGDIDLKWGEDFQTVWDNLDLLASNLNVTDPAATLQARLGSLKPPTTSPLILYLDRSGATAGPGTFVDAVINAAGGTNIIKTAGWQSPDTETLIGLQPDIILSSFLDSNYVGVNDRTLRHAALEDKIRSIPQINLPGRYWTCAGPGLIDAAEHLNQAILAL
;
A
#
# COMPACT_ATOMS: atom_id res chain seq x y z
N MET A 1 5.05 -36.21 49.22
CA MET A 1 4.34 -35.65 48.09
C MET A 1 4.67 -34.16 48.03
N ALA A 2 5.56 -33.79 47.13
CA ALA A 2 5.96 -32.37 46.90
C ALA A 2 5.08 -31.79 45.79
N VAL A 3 4.30 -30.76 46.14
CA VAL A 3 3.49 -30.01 45.17
C VAL A 3 4.41 -28.99 44.51
N LEU A 4 4.73 -29.21 43.23
CA LEU A 4 5.39 -28.19 42.40
C LEU A 4 4.42 -27.05 42.11
N PRO A 5 4.82 -25.78 42.27
CA PRO A 5 4.01 -24.66 41.86
C PRO A 5 3.99 -24.58 40.35
N LEU A 6 2.80 -24.59 39.75
CA LEU A 6 2.56 -24.21 38.36
C LEU A 6 2.90 -22.72 38.19
N PHE A 7 4.04 -22.41 37.60
CA PHE A 7 4.32 -21.08 37.10
C PHE A 7 3.40 -20.81 35.92
N ALA A 8 2.39 -19.99 36.16
CA ALA A 8 1.61 -19.37 35.07
C ALA A 8 2.57 -18.49 34.27
N CYS A 9 2.90 -18.88 33.05
CA CYS A 9 3.51 -17.99 32.06
C CYS A 9 2.49 -16.91 31.66
N GLY A 10 2.30 -15.91 32.50
CA GLY A 10 1.67 -14.67 32.13
C GLY A 10 2.66 -13.90 31.27
N SER A 11 2.36 -13.68 30.00
CA SER A 11 3.10 -12.74 29.16
C SER A 11 3.14 -11.38 29.88
N PRO A 12 4.30 -10.71 29.95
CA PRO A 12 4.38 -9.43 30.62
C PRO A 12 3.44 -8.45 29.92
N GLN A 13 2.41 -7.99 30.66
CA GLN A 13 1.61 -6.84 30.20
C GLN A 13 2.55 -5.63 30.16
N THR A 14 2.88 -5.20 28.96
CA THR A 14 3.64 -3.96 28.77
C THR A 14 2.72 -2.79 29.15
N ASN A 15 2.96 -2.17 30.30
CA ASN A 15 2.30 -0.90 30.69
C ASN A 15 2.84 0.22 29.79
N LEU A 16 2.26 0.34 28.59
CA LEU A 16 2.58 1.42 27.68
C LEU A 16 1.95 2.73 28.12
N PRO A 17 2.58 3.87 27.86
CA PRO A 17 1.92 5.16 27.99
C PRO A 17 0.62 5.18 27.18
N LYS A 18 -0.44 5.80 27.68
CA LYS A 18 -1.72 5.96 26.94
C LYS A 18 -1.56 6.68 25.60
N THR A 19 -0.47 7.41 25.42
CA THR A 19 -0.12 8.12 24.18
C THR A 19 0.71 7.26 23.20
N ALA A 20 1.10 6.06 23.60
CA ALA A 20 1.81 5.13 22.74
C ALA A 20 0.91 4.67 21.60
N ILE A 21 1.48 4.55 20.41
CA ILE A 21 0.74 4.20 19.19
C ILE A 21 1.19 2.81 18.74
N ILE A 22 0.22 2.00 18.40
CA ILE A 22 0.38 0.61 17.98
C ILE A 22 -0.27 0.44 16.62
N SER A 23 0.52 0.13 15.61
CA SER A 23 0.00 -0.24 14.30
C SER A 23 -0.33 -1.72 14.25
N THR A 24 -1.51 -2.07 13.77
CA THR A 24 -1.97 -3.46 13.68
C THR A 24 -2.03 -3.99 12.26
N THR A 25 -1.89 -3.11 11.24
CA THR A 25 -1.95 -3.50 9.83
C THR A 25 -0.83 -2.82 9.03
N LEU A 26 -0.43 -3.46 7.93
CA LEU A 26 0.58 -2.92 7.02
C LEU A 26 0.21 -1.53 6.47
N CYS A 27 -1.08 -1.31 6.22
CA CYS A 27 -1.55 -0.02 5.73
C CYS A 27 -1.47 1.06 6.81
N ALA A 28 -1.82 0.74 8.06
CA ALA A 28 -1.63 1.66 9.18
C ALA A 28 -0.15 2.03 9.36
N ASP A 29 0.79 1.08 9.20
CA ASP A 29 2.23 1.40 9.20
C ASP A 29 2.55 2.51 8.19
N GLY A 30 2.05 2.37 6.94
CA GLY A 30 2.29 3.31 5.84
C GLY A 30 1.79 4.72 6.12
N TYR A 31 0.61 4.83 6.73
CA TYR A 31 0.06 6.10 7.15
C TYR A 31 0.81 6.71 8.33
N LEU A 32 1.10 5.91 9.36
CA LEU A 32 1.71 6.41 10.59
C LEU A 32 3.09 7.00 10.35
N HIS A 33 3.98 6.34 9.61
CA HIS A 33 5.31 6.93 9.40
C HIS A 33 5.33 8.09 8.38
N SER A 34 4.22 8.41 7.75
CA SER A 34 4.09 9.65 6.99
C SER A 34 3.79 10.87 7.88
N LEU A 35 3.38 10.67 9.15
CA LEU A 35 3.05 11.74 10.08
C LEU A 35 4.30 12.32 10.73
N PRO A 36 4.51 13.64 10.68
CA PRO A 36 5.67 14.28 11.31
C PRO A 36 5.76 14.02 12.82
N GLY A 37 6.92 13.60 13.30
CA GLY A 37 7.21 13.43 14.74
C GLY A 37 6.55 12.24 15.41
N ILE A 38 5.81 11.40 14.67
CA ILE A 38 5.10 10.25 15.22
C ILE A 38 6.02 9.16 15.78
N GLU A 39 7.24 9.07 15.26
CA GLU A 39 8.18 7.98 15.54
C GLU A 39 8.47 7.79 17.03
N THR A 40 8.53 8.90 17.80
CA THR A 40 8.77 8.87 19.24
C THR A 40 7.64 8.26 20.05
N ARG A 41 6.47 8.11 19.44
CA ARG A 41 5.25 7.56 20.06
C ARG A 41 4.95 6.16 19.57
N LEU A 42 5.61 5.67 18.50
CA LEU A 42 5.40 4.32 17.97
C LEU A 42 5.95 3.28 18.94
N ALA A 43 5.09 2.46 19.49
CA ALA A 43 5.45 1.38 20.41
C ALA A 43 5.57 0.02 19.70
N ALA A 44 4.75 -0.19 18.67
CA ALA A 44 4.81 -1.40 17.84
C ALA A 44 4.28 -1.12 16.43
N LEU A 45 4.76 -1.90 15.48
CA LEU A 45 4.32 -1.92 14.09
C LEU A 45 3.62 -3.25 13.76
N SER A 46 2.95 -3.32 12.62
CA SER A 46 2.30 -4.54 12.18
C SER A 46 3.31 -5.70 12.02
N TRP A 47 2.82 -6.91 12.09
CA TRP A 47 3.63 -8.11 11.84
C TRP A 47 4.24 -8.13 10.43
N GLN A 48 3.65 -7.39 9.48
CA GLN A 48 4.12 -7.26 8.10
C GLN A 48 5.14 -6.13 7.90
N SER A 49 5.43 -5.32 8.93
CA SER A 49 6.31 -4.15 8.82
C SER A 49 7.72 -4.44 8.29
N ARG A 50 8.17 -5.70 8.38
CA ARG A 50 9.48 -6.15 7.88
C ARG A 50 9.41 -6.85 6.52
N SER A 51 8.22 -7.01 5.95
CA SER A 51 8.06 -7.65 4.64
C SER A 51 8.62 -6.77 3.50
N GLY A 52 8.87 -7.38 2.34
CA GLY A 52 9.26 -6.66 1.13
C GLY A 52 8.18 -5.70 0.61
N LEU A 53 6.92 -5.89 1.04
CA LEU A 53 5.78 -5.05 0.69
C LEU A 53 5.61 -3.84 1.62
N SER A 54 6.40 -3.74 2.68
CA SER A 54 6.33 -2.64 3.64
C SER A 54 7.12 -1.43 3.18
N GLN A 55 6.53 -0.26 3.36
CA GLN A 55 7.21 1.03 3.21
C GLN A 55 7.91 1.49 4.50
N THR A 56 7.84 0.69 5.58
CA THR A 56 8.43 1.04 6.87
C THR A 56 9.93 1.34 6.72
N PRO A 57 10.38 2.54 7.15
CA PRO A 57 11.79 2.91 7.14
C PRO A 57 12.66 1.91 7.93
N GLN A 58 13.89 1.71 7.46
CA GLN A 58 14.79 0.70 8.03
C GLN A 58 15.00 0.86 9.54
N HIS A 59 15.13 2.10 10.02
CA HIS A 59 15.37 2.39 11.44
C HIS A 59 14.16 2.05 12.34
N LEU A 60 12.93 2.06 11.80
CA LEU A 60 11.72 1.69 12.53
C LEU A 60 11.47 0.18 12.55
N ARG A 61 12.12 -0.59 11.70
CA ARG A 61 11.95 -2.05 11.65
C ARG A 61 12.47 -2.78 12.89
N ALA A 62 13.22 -2.08 13.75
CA ALA A 62 13.64 -2.60 15.05
C ALA A 62 12.53 -2.58 16.11
N LEU A 63 11.45 -1.81 15.89
CA LEU A 63 10.31 -1.78 16.81
C LEU A 63 9.65 -3.17 16.94
N PRO A 64 9.04 -3.45 18.11
CA PRO A 64 8.22 -4.65 18.27
C PRO A 64 7.16 -4.77 17.18
N GLN A 65 6.81 -6.00 16.82
CA GLN A 65 5.74 -6.27 15.87
C GLN A 65 4.50 -6.76 16.61
N THR A 66 3.34 -6.24 16.21
CA THR A 66 2.06 -6.79 16.63
C THR A 66 1.85 -8.14 15.95
N ASP A 67 1.26 -9.08 16.66
CA ASP A 67 0.92 -10.38 16.10
C ASP A 67 -0.41 -10.29 15.31
N ASN A 68 -0.59 -11.24 14.41
CA ASN A 68 -1.87 -11.43 13.71
C ASN A 68 -2.92 -12.10 14.62
N ASP A 69 -2.51 -12.60 15.80
CA ASP A 69 -3.37 -13.24 16.78
C ASP A 69 -4.10 -12.19 17.63
N LEU A 70 -5.43 -12.31 17.71
CA LEU A 70 -6.30 -11.40 18.46
C LEU A 70 -5.94 -11.35 19.95
N GLU A 71 -5.61 -12.49 20.57
CA GLU A 71 -5.25 -12.54 21.99
C GLU A 71 -3.94 -11.80 22.28
N ARG A 72 -2.98 -11.84 21.38
CA ARG A 72 -1.73 -11.09 21.52
C ARG A 72 -1.91 -9.60 21.24
N ARG A 73 -2.86 -9.23 20.36
CA ARG A 73 -3.22 -7.81 20.17
C ARG A 73 -3.82 -7.19 21.43
N LEU A 74 -4.54 -7.95 22.24
CA LEU A 74 -5.10 -7.50 23.51
C LEU A 74 -4.02 -7.13 24.54
N ASN A 75 -2.80 -7.66 24.44
CA ASN A 75 -1.67 -7.27 25.29
C ASN A 75 -1.19 -5.82 25.03
N TRP A 76 -1.61 -5.21 23.93
CA TRP A 76 -1.30 -3.84 23.57
C TRP A 76 -2.44 -2.88 23.90
N SER A 77 -3.44 -3.30 24.65
CA SER A 77 -4.69 -2.56 24.92
C SER A 77 -4.54 -1.24 25.67
N SER A 78 -3.35 -0.95 26.21
CA SER A 78 -3.11 0.34 26.92
C SER A 78 -2.71 1.50 26.02
N GLY A 79 -2.36 1.25 24.76
CA GLY A 79 -2.01 2.29 23.76
C GLY A 79 -3.12 2.51 22.75
N ILE A 80 -2.94 3.51 21.87
CA ILE A 80 -3.85 3.80 20.75
C ILE A 80 -3.57 2.83 19.61
N GLN A 81 -4.52 1.97 19.31
CA GLN A 81 -4.40 1.02 18.20
C GLN A 81 -4.90 1.64 16.89
N VAL A 82 -4.06 1.62 15.87
CA VAL A 82 -4.40 2.08 14.53
C VAL A 82 -4.46 0.88 13.59
N SER A 83 -5.59 0.72 12.94
CA SER A 83 -5.86 -0.35 11.97
C SER A 83 -6.33 0.23 10.63
N SER A 84 -6.65 -0.64 9.70
CA SER A 84 -7.25 -0.27 8.42
C SER A 84 -8.23 -1.35 7.94
N ALA A 85 -9.20 -0.94 7.13
CA ALA A 85 -10.13 -1.82 6.43
C ALA A 85 -10.89 -2.80 7.36
N GLY A 86 -11.38 -2.30 8.49
CA GLY A 86 -12.14 -3.11 9.45
C GLY A 86 -11.27 -3.93 10.41
N GLY A 87 -10.00 -3.56 10.60
CA GLY A 87 -9.07 -4.25 11.50
C GLY A 87 -9.38 -4.10 13.00
N GLY A 88 -10.34 -3.25 13.40
CA GLY A 88 -10.85 -3.17 14.77
C GLY A 88 -9.97 -2.42 15.77
N GLY A 89 -9.17 -1.45 15.32
CA GLY A 89 -8.42 -0.55 16.21
C GLY A 89 -9.26 0.60 16.77
N ASP A 90 -8.68 1.41 17.67
CA ASP A 90 -9.29 2.65 18.16
C ASP A 90 -9.49 3.67 17.03
N ILE A 91 -8.58 3.66 16.06
CA ILE A 91 -8.66 4.41 14.81
C ILE A 91 -8.58 3.41 13.68
N ASP A 92 -9.64 3.31 12.86
CA ASP A 92 -9.70 2.41 11.72
C ASP A 92 -9.75 3.20 10.41
N LEU A 93 -8.69 3.08 9.62
CA LEU A 93 -8.51 3.80 8.36
C LEU A 93 -9.35 3.16 7.26
N LYS A 94 -9.99 3.97 6.44
CA LYS A 94 -10.72 3.49 5.28
C LYS A 94 -9.76 2.93 4.24
N TRP A 95 -10.19 1.87 3.56
CA TRP A 95 -9.54 1.46 2.33
C TRP A 95 -9.79 2.53 1.26
N GLY A 96 -8.73 3.03 0.64
CA GLY A 96 -8.83 4.09 -0.36
C GLY A 96 -8.78 3.55 -1.78
N GLU A 97 -9.60 4.13 -2.66
CA GLU A 97 -9.53 3.90 -4.10
C GLU A 97 -9.07 5.16 -4.85
N ASP A 98 -8.79 6.24 -4.11
CA ASP A 98 -8.35 7.52 -4.66
C ASP A 98 -7.48 8.31 -3.67
N PHE A 99 -6.91 9.41 -4.14
CA PHE A 99 -6.14 10.31 -3.28
C PHE A 99 -7.00 11.02 -2.23
N GLN A 100 -8.30 11.25 -2.49
CA GLN A 100 -9.16 11.92 -1.50
C GLN A 100 -9.28 11.08 -0.23
N THR A 101 -9.44 9.77 -0.37
CA THR A 101 -9.45 8.87 0.80
C THR A 101 -8.12 8.88 1.54
N VAL A 102 -6.99 9.06 0.84
CA VAL A 102 -5.68 9.22 1.51
C VAL A 102 -5.67 10.48 2.37
N TRP A 103 -6.17 11.61 1.85
CA TRP A 103 -6.26 12.86 2.60
C TRP A 103 -7.18 12.75 3.81
N ASP A 104 -8.36 12.16 3.64
CA ASP A 104 -9.33 11.95 4.72
C ASP A 104 -8.75 11.09 5.85
N ASN A 105 -8.00 10.04 5.52
CA ASN A 105 -7.32 9.19 6.50
C ASN A 105 -6.19 9.91 7.23
N LEU A 106 -5.43 10.77 6.54
CA LEU A 106 -4.37 11.58 7.15
C LEU A 106 -4.95 12.61 8.12
N ASP A 107 -6.02 13.31 7.74
CA ASP A 107 -6.74 14.25 8.62
C ASP A 107 -7.30 13.52 9.86
N LEU A 108 -7.93 12.35 9.66
CA LEU A 108 -8.42 11.53 10.76
C LEU A 108 -7.30 11.19 11.75
N LEU A 109 -6.15 10.76 11.28
CA LEU A 109 -5.00 10.42 12.11
C LEU A 109 -4.43 11.66 12.80
N ALA A 110 -4.20 12.74 12.04
CA ALA A 110 -3.62 13.98 12.57
C ALA A 110 -4.48 14.55 13.70
N SER A 111 -5.80 14.59 13.50
CA SER A 111 -6.77 15.08 14.48
C SER A 111 -6.80 14.20 15.73
N ASN A 112 -6.88 12.87 15.59
CA ASN A 112 -6.97 11.97 16.75
C ASN A 112 -5.65 11.82 17.52
N LEU A 113 -4.53 11.90 16.84
CA LEU A 113 -3.20 11.77 17.44
C LEU A 113 -2.60 13.10 17.87
N ASN A 114 -3.27 14.22 17.57
CA ASN A 114 -2.84 15.59 17.83
C ASN A 114 -1.41 15.85 17.27
N VAL A 115 -1.26 15.62 15.97
CA VAL A 115 -0.02 15.86 15.20
C VAL A 115 -0.33 16.69 13.97
N THR A 116 0.73 17.22 13.33
CA THR A 116 0.56 17.98 12.09
C THR A 116 0.10 17.06 10.95
N ASP A 117 -0.94 17.47 10.22
CA ASP A 117 -1.38 16.79 9.02
C ASP A 117 -0.38 17.02 7.86
N PRO A 118 0.20 15.98 7.25
CA PRO A 118 1.10 16.10 6.12
C PRO A 118 0.39 16.26 4.77
N ALA A 119 -0.94 16.22 4.71
CA ALA A 119 -1.71 16.19 3.47
C ALA A 119 -1.35 17.34 2.52
N ALA A 120 -1.22 18.57 3.04
CA ALA A 120 -0.85 19.73 2.20
C ALA A 120 0.52 19.56 1.53
N THR A 121 1.50 19.01 2.24
CA THR A 121 2.84 18.74 1.68
C THR A 121 2.78 17.65 0.61
N LEU A 122 2.04 16.58 0.84
CA LEU A 122 1.88 15.48 -0.10
C LEU A 122 1.08 15.91 -1.35
N GLN A 123 0.05 16.73 -1.18
CA GLN A 123 -0.71 17.34 -2.28
C GLN A 123 0.18 18.25 -3.13
N ALA A 124 1.06 19.04 -2.50
CA ALA A 124 2.00 19.89 -3.22
C ALA A 124 3.00 19.05 -4.05
N ARG A 125 3.49 17.92 -3.52
CA ARG A 125 4.33 16.98 -4.28
C ARG A 125 3.58 16.46 -5.50
N LEU A 126 2.36 15.97 -5.33
CA LEU A 126 1.52 15.46 -6.42
C LEU A 126 1.24 16.54 -7.47
N GLY A 127 0.91 17.76 -7.03
CA GLY A 127 0.65 18.91 -7.92
C GLY A 127 1.89 19.45 -8.65
N SER A 128 3.10 19.05 -8.22
CA SER A 128 4.35 19.44 -8.87
C SER A 128 4.79 18.54 -10.02
N LEU A 129 4.05 17.46 -10.28
CA LEU A 129 4.35 16.52 -11.36
C LEU A 129 4.24 17.24 -12.72
N LYS A 130 5.24 17.01 -13.56
CA LYS A 130 5.27 17.65 -14.89
C LYS A 130 4.37 16.86 -15.85
N PRO A 131 3.43 17.52 -16.53
CA PRO A 131 2.65 16.83 -17.54
C PRO A 131 3.56 16.39 -18.70
N PRO A 132 3.45 15.15 -19.20
CA PRO A 132 4.14 14.73 -20.41
C PRO A 132 3.56 15.47 -21.64
N THR A 133 4.33 15.52 -22.73
CA THR A 133 3.92 16.15 -23.99
C THR A 133 2.71 15.45 -24.61
N THR A 134 2.62 14.13 -24.43
CA THR A 134 1.50 13.28 -24.84
C THR A 134 1.09 12.42 -23.66
N SER A 135 -0.21 12.16 -23.51
CA SER A 135 -0.71 11.27 -22.45
C SER A 135 -0.73 9.84 -22.97
N PRO A 136 0.26 8.98 -22.65
CA PRO A 136 0.32 7.63 -23.17
C PRO A 136 -0.83 6.76 -22.64
N LEU A 137 -1.31 5.82 -23.47
CA LEU A 137 -2.26 4.79 -23.05
C LEU A 137 -1.53 3.74 -22.21
N ILE A 138 -1.93 3.59 -20.95
CA ILE A 138 -1.27 2.69 -20.01
C ILE A 138 -2.19 1.52 -19.67
N LEU A 139 -1.68 0.31 -19.80
CA LEU A 139 -2.28 -0.92 -19.30
C LEU A 139 -1.56 -1.34 -18.02
N TYR A 140 -2.26 -1.30 -16.90
CA TYR A 140 -1.77 -1.93 -15.68
C TYR A 140 -2.00 -3.46 -15.73
N LEU A 141 -0.98 -4.22 -15.37
CA LEU A 141 -1.09 -5.67 -15.18
C LEU A 141 -0.37 -6.07 -13.90
N ASP A 142 -1.08 -6.79 -13.03
CA ASP A 142 -0.44 -7.50 -11.95
C ASP A 142 0.07 -8.87 -12.43
N ARG A 143 0.73 -9.61 -11.54
CA ARG A 143 1.28 -10.92 -11.84
C ARG A 143 0.23 -11.97 -12.25
N SER A 144 -1.01 -11.82 -11.81
CA SER A 144 -2.11 -12.73 -12.16
C SER A 144 -2.77 -12.41 -13.51
N GLY A 145 -2.40 -11.27 -14.12
CA GLY A 145 -3.06 -10.73 -15.29
C GLY A 145 -4.29 -9.88 -14.97
N ALA A 146 -4.53 -9.60 -13.68
CA ALA A 146 -5.58 -8.66 -13.30
C ALA A 146 -5.16 -7.24 -13.65
N THR A 147 -6.16 -6.40 -13.92
CA THR A 147 -6.02 -5.00 -14.29
C THR A 147 -7.01 -4.13 -13.50
N ALA A 148 -6.88 -2.83 -13.62
CA ALA A 148 -7.67 -1.88 -12.86
C ALA A 148 -8.15 -0.74 -13.78
N GLY A 149 -9.42 -0.39 -13.67
CA GLY A 149 -10.05 0.70 -14.40
C GLY A 149 -10.42 1.88 -13.50
N PRO A 150 -11.27 2.80 -13.99
CA PRO A 150 -11.74 3.95 -13.24
C PRO A 150 -12.29 3.59 -11.86
N GLY A 151 -12.05 4.46 -10.86
CA GLY A 151 -12.48 4.24 -9.49
C GLY A 151 -11.57 3.31 -8.69
N THR A 152 -10.33 3.09 -9.16
CA THR A 152 -9.28 2.40 -8.41
C THR A 152 -8.09 3.33 -8.16
N PHE A 153 -7.34 3.06 -7.12
CA PHE A 153 -6.12 3.84 -6.83
C PHE A 153 -5.07 3.72 -7.95
N VAL A 154 -5.07 2.63 -8.71
CA VAL A 154 -4.18 2.46 -9.87
C VAL A 154 -4.54 3.48 -10.96
N ASP A 155 -5.84 3.62 -11.24
CA ASP A 155 -6.35 4.62 -12.18
C ASP A 155 -6.00 6.04 -11.73
N ALA A 156 -6.18 6.32 -10.43
CA ALA A 156 -5.82 7.62 -9.86
C ALA A 156 -4.32 7.94 -10.03
N VAL A 157 -3.44 6.96 -9.82
CA VAL A 157 -1.98 7.10 -10.00
C VAL A 157 -1.61 7.29 -11.46
N ILE A 158 -2.19 6.52 -12.39
CA ILE A 158 -1.95 6.65 -13.83
C ILE A 158 -2.31 8.07 -14.29
N ASN A 159 -3.49 8.56 -13.91
CA ASN A 159 -3.97 9.88 -14.29
C ASN A 159 -3.10 11.00 -13.67
N ALA A 160 -2.73 10.88 -12.39
CA ALA A 160 -1.86 11.85 -11.73
C ALA A 160 -0.46 11.91 -12.35
N ALA A 161 0.07 10.77 -12.81
CA ALA A 161 1.35 10.70 -13.51
C ALA A 161 1.31 11.26 -14.94
N GLY A 162 0.14 11.63 -15.45
CA GLY A 162 -0.04 12.18 -16.80
C GLY A 162 -0.30 11.13 -17.89
N GLY A 163 -0.53 9.87 -17.50
CA GLY A 163 -0.97 8.80 -18.41
C GLY A 163 -2.49 8.76 -18.58
N THR A 164 -2.95 7.92 -19.46
CA THR A 164 -4.37 7.59 -19.67
C THR A 164 -4.56 6.09 -19.49
N ASN A 165 -5.42 5.70 -18.54
CA ASN A 165 -5.75 4.30 -18.36
C ASN A 165 -6.53 3.76 -19.57
N ILE A 166 -6.02 2.69 -20.21
CA ILE A 166 -6.67 2.09 -21.37
C ILE A 166 -7.95 1.32 -20.97
N ILE A 167 -8.04 0.85 -19.74
CA ILE A 167 -9.21 0.13 -19.22
C ILE A 167 -10.31 1.16 -18.90
N LYS A 168 -11.47 0.97 -19.52
CA LYS A 168 -12.63 1.88 -19.37
C LYS A 168 -13.71 1.33 -18.43
N THR A 169 -13.69 0.04 -18.15
CA THR A 169 -14.60 -0.59 -17.19
C THR A 169 -14.14 -0.25 -15.77
N ALA A 170 -15.05 0.27 -14.95
CA ALA A 170 -14.74 0.67 -13.59
C ALA A 170 -14.37 -0.53 -12.69
N GLY A 171 -13.51 -0.26 -11.71
CA GLY A 171 -13.08 -1.24 -10.70
C GLY A 171 -12.00 -2.20 -11.18
N TRP A 172 -11.75 -3.20 -10.36
CA TRP A 172 -10.77 -4.25 -10.63
C TRP A 172 -11.32 -5.26 -11.61
N GLN A 173 -10.50 -5.69 -12.58
CA GLN A 173 -10.89 -6.57 -13.67
C GLN A 173 -9.93 -7.77 -13.75
N SER A 174 -10.47 -8.90 -14.18
CA SER A 174 -9.68 -10.08 -14.55
C SER A 174 -10.04 -10.49 -15.98
N PRO A 175 -9.59 -9.73 -16.99
CA PRO A 175 -9.91 -9.99 -18.39
C PRO A 175 -9.29 -11.30 -18.85
N ASP A 176 -9.91 -11.93 -19.84
CA ASP A 176 -9.32 -13.07 -20.51
C ASP A 176 -8.12 -12.68 -21.39
N THR A 177 -7.33 -13.66 -21.79
CA THR A 177 -6.15 -13.47 -22.59
C THR A 177 -6.45 -12.81 -23.95
N GLU A 178 -7.56 -13.15 -24.58
CA GLU A 178 -7.95 -12.61 -25.89
C GLU A 178 -8.25 -11.11 -25.78
N THR A 179 -8.97 -10.71 -24.74
CA THR A 179 -9.23 -9.30 -24.42
C THR A 179 -7.92 -8.54 -24.24
N LEU A 180 -6.96 -9.07 -23.45
CA LEU A 180 -5.66 -8.44 -23.24
C LEU A 180 -4.85 -8.32 -24.55
N ILE A 181 -4.87 -9.34 -25.39
CA ILE A 181 -4.21 -9.33 -26.71
C ILE A 181 -4.83 -8.26 -27.64
N GLY A 182 -6.15 -8.00 -27.51
CA GLY A 182 -6.87 -7.01 -28.30
C GLY A 182 -6.52 -5.56 -27.96
N LEU A 183 -6.05 -5.27 -26.75
CA LEU A 183 -5.69 -3.91 -26.33
C LEU A 183 -4.42 -3.40 -27.03
N GLN A 184 -4.31 -2.09 -27.22
CA GLN A 184 -3.14 -1.43 -27.83
C GLN A 184 -2.59 -0.34 -26.90
N PRO A 185 -1.96 -0.70 -25.76
CA PRO A 185 -1.34 0.28 -24.87
C PRO A 185 0.01 0.74 -25.45
N ASP A 186 0.38 1.99 -25.12
CA ASP A 186 1.71 2.53 -25.36
C ASP A 186 2.72 2.03 -24.31
N ILE A 187 2.24 1.77 -23.09
CA ILE A 187 3.05 1.35 -21.95
C ILE A 187 2.32 0.26 -21.16
N ILE A 188 3.06 -0.74 -20.72
CA ILE A 188 2.60 -1.69 -19.70
C ILE A 188 3.18 -1.29 -18.36
N LEU A 189 2.29 -0.95 -17.42
CA LEU A 189 2.61 -0.72 -16.01
C LEU A 189 2.43 -2.02 -15.25
N SER A 190 3.48 -2.51 -14.61
CA SER A 190 3.43 -3.74 -13.84
C SER A 190 3.81 -3.51 -12.37
N SER A 191 3.31 -4.36 -11.51
CA SER A 191 3.66 -4.38 -10.09
C SER A 191 3.75 -5.81 -9.57
N PHE A 192 4.37 -5.99 -8.39
CA PHE A 192 4.56 -7.28 -7.74
C PHE A 192 5.36 -8.32 -8.53
N LEU A 193 5.99 -7.95 -9.66
CA LEU A 193 6.82 -8.87 -10.44
C LEU A 193 8.12 -9.25 -9.70
N ASP A 194 8.57 -8.38 -8.81
CA ASP A 194 9.73 -8.54 -7.94
C ASP A 194 9.42 -9.31 -6.64
N SER A 195 8.15 -9.62 -6.39
CA SER A 195 7.73 -10.39 -5.22
C SER A 195 7.87 -11.90 -5.49
N ASN A 196 8.31 -12.65 -4.48
CA ASN A 196 8.31 -14.13 -4.51
C ASN A 196 6.89 -14.73 -4.36
N TYR A 197 5.87 -13.88 -4.38
CA TYR A 197 4.48 -14.33 -4.29
C TYR A 197 4.07 -15.00 -5.61
N VAL A 198 3.78 -16.29 -5.55
CA VAL A 198 3.25 -17.08 -6.68
C VAL A 198 1.74 -17.19 -6.51
N GLY A 199 0.98 -16.45 -7.29
CA GLY A 199 -0.49 -16.53 -7.30
C GLY A 199 -0.99 -17.76 -8.07
N VAL A 200 -2.17 -18.25 -7.69
CA VAL A 200 -2.81 -19.40 -8.37
C VAL A 200 -3.11 -19.09 -9.84
N ASN A 201 -3.23 -17.82 -10.21
CA ASN A 201 -3.61 -17.34 -11.53
C ASN A 201 -2.43 -16.90 -12.42
N ASP A 202 -1.18 -17.21 -12.06
CA ASP A 202 0.02 -16.89 -12.85
C ASP A 202 0.01 -17.46 -14.29
N ARG A 203 -1.04 -18.20 -14.64
CA ARG A 203 -1.17 -18.83 -15.97
C ARG A 203 -1.55 -17.88 -17.09
N THR A 204 -2.30 -16.80 -16.78
CA THR A 204 -2.79 -15.86 -17.80
C THR A 204 -1.63 -15.21 -18.57
N LEU A 205 -0.62 -14.72 -17.87
CA LEU A 205 0.53 -14.05 -18.46
C LEU A 205 1.50 -15.02 -19.17
N ARG A 206 1.35 -16.34 -18.99
CA ARG A 206 2.18 -17.37 -19.63
C ARG A 206 1.66 -17.81 -21.01
N HIS A 207 0.58 -17.21 -21.50
CA HIS A 207 0.12 -17.48 -22.87
C HIS A 207 1.11 -16.87 -23.87
N ALA A 208 1.70 -17.67 -24.75
CA ALA A 208 2.79 -17.26 -25.62
C ALA A 208 2.51 -15.96 -26.40
N ALA A 209 1.32 -15.85 -27.01
CA ALA A 209 0.96 -14.65 -27.78
C ALA A 209 0.82 -13.40 -26.90
N LEU A 210 0.36 -13.54 -25.64
CA LEU A 210 0.29 -12.41 -24.72
C LEU A 210 1.69 -12.04 -24.21
N GLU A 211 2.52 -13.03 -23.93
CA GLU A 211 3.91 -12.82 -23.52
C GLU A 211 4.72 -12.09 -24.59
N ASP A 212 4.58 -12.49 -25.87
CA ASP A 212 5.24 -11.83 -26.99
C ASP A 212 4.76 -10.39 -27.15
N LYS A 213 3.46 -10.16 -27.01
CA LYS A 213 2.90 -8.81 -27.03
C LYS A 213 3.44 -7.94 -25.89
N ILE A 214 3.43 -8.44 -24.66
CA ILE A 214 3.94 -7.72 -23.50
C ILE A 214 5.41 -7.34 -23.72
N ARG A 215 6.24 -8.24 -24.25
CA ARG A 215 7.65 -7.96 -24.52
C ARG A 215 7.87 -6.90 -25.60
N SER A 216 6.93 -6.72 -26.52
CA SER A 216 7.04 -5.75 -27.62
C SER A 216 6.69 -4.31 -27.21
N ILE A 217 6.11 -4.11 -26.02
CA ILE A 217 5.63 -2.81 -25.53
C ILE A 217 6.57 -2.33 -24.41
N PRO A 218 6.90 -1.01 -24.33
CA PRO A 218 7.63 -0.45 -23.21
C PRO A 218 7.01 -0.81 -21.86
N GLN A 219 7.83 -1.24 -20.91
CA GLN A 219 7.38 -1.67 -19.59
C GLN A 219 7.92 -0.77 -18.49
N ILE A 220 7.05 -0.40 -17.57
CA ILE A 220 7.41 0.28 -16.33
C ILE A 220 7.01 -0.65 -15.19
N ASN A 221 7.98 -1.09 -14.40
CA ASN A 221 7.73 -1.90 -13.22
C ASN A 221 7.86 -1.03 -11.97
N LEU A 222 6.77 -0.90 -11.23
CA LEU A 222 6.77 -0.23 -9.93
C LEU A 222 6.82 -1.25 -8.80
N PRO A 223 7.66 -1.02 -7.77
CA PRO A 223 7.74 -1.91 -6.63
C PRO A 223 6.38 -2.13 -5.95
N GLY A 224 6.06 -3.38 -5.63
CA GLY A 224 4.79 -3.77 -5.01
C GLY A 224 4.46 -3.00 -3.73
N ARG A 225 5.48 -2.56 -2.99
CA ARG A 225 5.30 -1.76 -1.75
C ARG A 225 4.54 -0.44 -1.96
N TYR A 226 4.53 0.13 -3.16
CA TYR A 226 3.76 1.36 -3.44
C TYR A 226 2.26 1.09 -3.61
N TRP A 227 1.89 -0.15 -3.95
CA TRP A 227 0.53 -0.55 -4.29
C TRP A 227 -0.17 -1.37 -3.20
N THR A 228 0.58 -1.88 -2.22
CA THR A 228 0.05 -2.78 -1.20
C THR A 228 -1.10 -2.15 -0.41
N CYS A 229 -1.03 -0.82 -0.25
CA CYS A 229 -2.02 -0.04 0.45
C CYS A 229 -2.37 1.19 -0.36
N ALA A 230 -3.64 1.50 -0.49
CA ALA A 230 -4.11 2.78 -0.99
C ALA A 230 -3.85 3.86 0.07
N GLY A 231 -2.60 4.28 0.19
CA GLY A 231 -2.11 5.18 1.21
C GLY A 231 -1.10 6.20 0.68
N PRO A 232 -0.34 6.87 1.55
CA PRO A 232 0.63 7.90 1.15
C PRO A 232 1.66 7.45 0.10
N GLY A 233 1.97 6.16 0.04
CA GLY A 233 2.84 5.57 -0.98
C GLY A 233 2.35 5.70 -2.42
N LEU A 234 1.08 6.00 -2.64
CA LEU A 234 0.55 6.29 -3.97
C LEU A 234 1.16 7.56 -4.58
N ILE A 235 1.60 8.49 -3.75
CA ILE A 235 2.30 9.70 -4.21
C ILE A 235 3.66 9.31 -4.79
N ASP A 236 4.41 8.45 -4.09
CA ASP A 236 5.68 7.93 -4.57
C ASP A 236 5.49 7.13 -5.88
N ALA A 237 4.42 6.34 -5.96
CA ALA A 237 4.07 5.63 -7.19
C ALA A 237 3.81 6.59 -8.36
N ALA A 238 3.04 7.67 -8.14
CA ALA A 238 2.75 8.67 -9.17
C ALA A 238 4.01 9.42 -9.63
N GLU A 239 4.90 9.78 -8.69
CA GLU A 239 6.18 10.43 -9.00
C GLU A 239 7.07 9.52 -9.86
N HIS A 240 7.23 8.26 -9.47
CA HIS A 240 8.06 7.30 -10.21
C HIS A 240 7.48 7.02 -11.61
N LEU A 241 6.17 6.85 -11.71
CA LEU A 241 5.51 6.64 -12.98
C LEU A 241 5.66 7.86 -13.90
N ASN A 242 5.44 9.08 -13.36
CA ASN A 242 5.62 10.32 -14.11
C ASN A 242 7.05 10.46 -14.63
N GLN A 243 8.07 10.23 -13.78
CA GLN A 243 9.48 10.27 -14.19
C GLN A 243 9.78 9.24 -15.29
N ALA A 244 9.25 8.04 -15.18
CA ALA A 244 9.43 6.99 -16.19
C ALA A 244 8.76 7.35 -17.52
N ILE A 245 7.54 7.92 -17.50
CA ILE A 245 6.85 8.41 -18.72
C ILE A 245 7.67 9.51 -19.39
N LEU A 246 8.22 10.45 -18.62
CA LEU A 246 9.03 11.56 -19.16
C LEU A 246 10.37 11.14 -19.73
N ALA A 247 10.85 9.93 -19.40
CA ALA A 247 12.11 9.38 -19.88
C ALA A 247 11.97 8.53 -21.15
N LEU A 248 10.74 8.21 -21.57
CA LEU A 248 10.45 7.48 -22.84
C LEU A 248 10.38 8.41 -24.02
#